data_55749794d31627bf802824f5d7ec9ae9
#
_entry.id   55749794d31627bf802824f5d7ec9ae9
#
_cell.length_a   1.000
_cell.length_b   1.000
_cell.length_c   1.000
_cell.angle_alpha   90.00
_cell.angle_beta   90.00
_cell.angle_gamma   90.00
#
_symmetry.space_group_name_H-M   'P 1'
#
loop_
_entity.id
_entity.type
_entity.pdbx_description
1 polymer ?
#
loop_
_entity_poly.entity_id
_entity_poly.type
_entity_poly.pdbx_seq_one_letter_code
_entity_poly.pdbx_strand_id
1 'polypeptide(L)'
;MPKSMTGGDAVYETLRALDVDTVFGIPSVHNIPIYDAILRLGGITPISVRHEQGAVHAADGYARATGKLGVAITSTGPGTTNAMTGLFEAGFASSKVLMITGQVESLHYGKGKGVLHEAENQLTMLMQERLSGVCILI
;
A
#
# COMPACT_ATOMS: atom_id res chain seq x y z
N MET A 1 -5.57 -31.18 -2.12
CA MET A 1 -6.09 -30.18 -1.18
C MET A 1 -6.07 -28.84 -1.88
N PRO A 2 -7.10 -28.02 -1.82
CA PRO A 2 -7.02 -26.68 -2.37
C PRO A 2 -5.87 -25.96 -1.66
N LYS A 3 -4.99 -25.31 -2.44
CA LYS A 3 -3.88 -24.53 -1.90
C LYS A 3 -4.48 -23.37 -1.11
N SER A 4 -4.21 -23.28 0.19
CA SER A 4 -4.72 -22.16 0.99
C SER A 4 -4.11 -20.85 0.45
N MET A 5 -4.96 -19.91 0.12
CA MET A 5 -4.56 -18.58 -0.32
C MET A 5 -4.10 -17.77 0.90
N THR A 6 -2.92 -17.16 0.81
CA THR A 6 -2.45 -16.22 1.83
C THR A 6 -3.07 -14.83 1.63
N GLY A 7 -2.99 -13.95 2.64
CA GLY A 7 -3.40 -12.54 2.49
C GLY A 7 -2.64 -11.84 1.36
N GLY A 8 -1.34 -12.10 1.22
CA GLY A 8 -0.53 -11.58 0.11
C GLY A 8 -1.01 -12.05 -1.26
N ASP A 9 -1.38 -13.34 -1.38
CA ASP A 9 -1.96 -13.87 -2.62
C ASP A 9 -3.31 -13.20 -2.95
N ALA A 10 -4.16 -12.96 -1.93
CA ALA A 10 -5.44 -12.29 -2.14
C ALA A 10 -5.27 -10.85 -2.63
N VAL A 11 -4.31 -10.11 -2.07
CA VAL A 11 -3.96 -8.76 -2.55
C VAL A 11 -3.46 -8.82 -3.99
N TYR A 12 -2.54 -9.73 -4.29
CA TYR A 12 -2.02 -9.91 -5.65
C TYR A 12 -3.15 -10.19 -6.66
N GLU A 13 -4.04 -11.14 -6.37
CA GLU A 13 -5.16 -11.48 -7.26
C GLU A 13 -6.10 -10.28 -7.47
N THR A 14 -6.33 -9.50 -6.40
CA THR A 14 -7.13 -8.27 -6.50
C THR A 14 -6.47 -7.25 -7.41
N LEU A 15 -5.17 -7.03 -7.27
CA LEU A 15 -4.41 -6.11 -8.13
C LEU A 15 -4.44 -6.56 -9.59
N ARG A 16 -4.31 -7.87 -9.84
CA ARG A 16 -4.43 -8.43 -11.20
C ARG A 16 -5.82 -8.26 -11.79
N ALA A 17 -6.87 -8.46 -10.98
CA ALA A 17 -8.25 -8.25 -11.41
C ALA A 17 -8.56 -6.77 -11.74
N LEU A 18 -7.79 -5.84 -11.16
CA LEU A 18 -7.85 -4.39 -11.45
C LEU A 18 -6.90 -3.96 -12.58
N ASP A 19 -6.33 -4.90 -13.33
CA ASP A 19 -5.39 -4.66 -14.44
C ASP A 19 -4.12 -3.90 -14.01
N VAL A 20 -3.68 -4.07 -12.76
CA VAL A 20 -2.45 -3.48 -12.25
C VAL A 20 -1.25 -4.27 -12.80
N ASP A 21 -0.33 -3.56 -13.44
CA ASP A 21 0.92 -4.11 -13.99
C ASP A 21 2.17 -3.56 -13.28
N THR A 22 2.03 -2.50 -12.51
CA THR A 22 3.16 -1.81 -11.86
C THR A 22 2.75 -1.36 -10.46
N VAL A 23 3.63 -1.56 -9.48
CA VAL A 23 3.48 -1.05 -8.11
C VAL A 23 4.74 -0.31 -7.67
N PHE A 24 4.58 0.74 -6.88
CA PHE A 24 5.66 1.57 -6.36
C PHE A 24 5.76 1.41 -4.84
N GLY A 25 6.96 1.24 -4.28
CA GLY A 25 7.04 1.14 -2.83
C GLY A 25 8.38 0.68 -2.30
N ILE A 26 8.38 0.35 -1.01
CA ILE A 26 9.54 -0.16 -0.28
C ILE A 26 9.14 -1.46 0.43
N PRO A 27 9.79 -2.59 0.11
CA PRO A 27 9.59 -3.82 0.86
C PRO A 27 9.96 -3.65 2.34
N SER A 28 9.11 -4.12 3.22
CA SER A 28 9.31 -4.09 4.67
C SER A 28 8.68 -5.32 5.32
N VAL A 29 9.01 -5.59 6.57
CA VAL A 29 8.49 -6.76 7.30
C VAL A 29 6.95 -6.87 7.20
N HIS A 30 6.26 -5.74 7.25
CA HIS A 30 4.80 -5.70 7.30
C HIS A 30 4.10 -5.84 5.93
N ASN A 31 4.84 -5.78 4.83
CA ASN A 31 4.30 -5.93 3.47
C ASN A 31 5.02 -7.01 2.63
N ILE A 32 6.01 -7.70 3.20
CA ILE A 32 6.72 -8.81 2.53
C ILE A 32 5.77 -9.83 1.88
N PRO A 33 4.66 -10.28 2.53
CA PRO A 33 3.78 -11.26 1.90
C PRO A 33 3.20 -10.81 0.55
N ILE A 34 2.98 -9.50 0.37
CA ILE A 34 2.48 -8.95 -0.90
C ILE A 34 3.58 -9.01 -1.95
N TYR A 35 4.79 -8.56 -1.61
CA TYR A 35 5.93 -8.59 -2.53
C TYR A 35 6.34 -10.02 -2.90
N ASP A 36 6.27 -10.97 -1.94
CA ASP A 36 6.48 -12.39 -2.22
C ASP A 36 5.48 -12.92 -3.26
N ALA A 37 4.20 -12.63 -3.07
CA ALA A 37 3.17 -13.02 -4.03
C ALA A 37 3.42 -12.41 -5.42
N ILE A 38 3.76 -11.11 -5.50
CA ILE A 38 4.09 -10.42 -6.75
C ILE A 38 5.27 -11.09 -7.46
N LEU A 39 6.34 -11.38 -6.72
CA LEU A 39 7.55 -11.98 -7.32
C LEU A 39 7.34 -13.45 -7.73
N ARG A 40 6.59 -14.21 -6.94
CA ARG A 40 6.33 -15.63 -7.18
C ARG A 40 5.34 -15.85 -8.32
N LEU A 41 4.31 -15.03 -8.43
CA LEU A 41 3.24 -15.20 -9.41
C LEU A 41 3.47 -14.39 -10.70
N GLY A 42 4.29 -13.35 -10.65
CA GLY A 42 4.69 -12.55 -11.80
C GLY A 42 3.58 -11.63 -12.34
N GLY A 43 3.84 -10.95 -13.45
CA GLY A 43 2.85 -10.12 -14.14
C GLY A 43 2.56 -8.75 -13.50
N ILE A 44 3.20 -8.43 -12.36
CA ILE A 44 3.26 -7.09 -11.77
C ILE A 44 4.72 -6.73 -11.56
N THR A 45 5.13 -5.54 -11.99
CA THR A 45 6.50 -5.04 -11.84
C THR A 45 6.60 -4.17 -10.59
N PRO A 46 7.35 -4.60 -9.54
CA PRO A 46 7.59 -3.76 -8.39
C PRO A 46 8.73 -2.77 -8.69
N ILE A 47 8.46 -1.49 -8.49
CA ILE A 47 9.45 -0.42 -8.61
C ILE A 47 9.80 0.09 -7.21
N SER A 48 11.04 -0.16 -6.80
CA SER A 48 11.52 0.28 -5.50
C SER A 48 11.86 1.77 -5.52
N VAL A 49 11.43 2.48 -4.49
CA VAL A 49 11.73 3.89 -4.26
C VAL A 49 12.58 4.07 -3.00
N ARG A 50 13.03 5.30 -2.75
CA ARG A 50 13.87 5.64 -1.58
C ARG A 50 13.09 6.25 -0.43
N HIS A 51 11.83 6.65 -0.65
CA HIS A 51 10.96 7.28 0.33
C HIS A 51 9.50 7.05 -0.06
N GLU A 52 8.63 6.78 0.91
CA GLU A 52 7.23 6.39 0.64
C GLU A 52 6.42 7.52 -0.01
N GLN A 53 6.72 8.78 0.30
CA GLN A 53 6.15 9.92 -0.42
C GLN A 53 6.42 9.82 -1.92
N GLY A 54 7.65 9.44 -2.29
CA GLY A 54 8.02 9.23 -3.69
C GLY A 54 7.25 8.08 -4.33
N ALA A 55 6.91 7.03 -3.58
CA ALA A 55 6.08 5.94 -4.08
C ALA A 55 4.69 6.42 -4.50
N VAL A 56 4.06 7.22 -3.64
CA VAL A 56 2.70 7.72 -3.92
C VAL A 56 2.71 8.76 -5.04
N HIS A 57 3.70 9.66 -5.09
CA HIS A 57 3.85 10.59 -6.24
C HIS A 57 4.13 9.85 -7.56
N ALA A 58 4.90 8.75 -7.52
CA ALA A 58 5.12 7.93 -8.71
C ALA A 58 3.83 7.24 -9.17
N ALA A 59 3.06 6.69 -8.22
CA ALA A 59 1.74 6.11 -8.49
C ALA A 59 0.76 7.15 -9.07
N ASP A 60 0.75 8.37 -8.52
CA ASP A 60 -0.06 9.48 -9.01
C ASP A 60 0.35 9.87 -10.45
N GLY A 61 1.65 10.07 -10.68
CA GLY A 61 2.17 10.36 -12.02
C GLY A 61 1.86 9.27 -13.04
N TYR A 62 1.99 7.99 -12.62
CA TYR A 62 1.63 6.84 -13.44
C TYR A 62 0.13 6.85 -13.80
N ALA A 63 -0.74 7.08 -12.82
CA ALA A 63 -2.19 7.14 -13.03
C ALA A 63 -2.57 8.27 -14.00
N ARG A 64 -2.00 9.45 -13.83
CA ARG A 64 -2.24 10.60 -14.73
C ARG A 64 -1.74 10.34 -16.15
N ALA A 65 -0.58 9.73 -16.29
CA ALA A 65 0.03 9.50 -17.60
C ALA A 65 -0.64 8.36 -18.39
N THR A 66 -1.11 7.32 -17.70
CA THR A 66 -1.62 6.09 -18.34
C THR A 66 -3.13 5.94 -18.30
N GLY A 67 -3.82 6.67 -17.42
CA GLY A 67 -5.24 6.47 -17.13
C GLY A 67 -5.54 5.21 -16.29
N LYS A 68 -4.51 4.40 -15.98
CA LYS A 68 -4.61 3.20 -15.15
C LYS A 68 -4.63 3.52 -13.65
N LEU A 69 -4.89 2.50 -12.83
CA LEU A 69 -4.75 2.60 -11.38
C LEU A 69 -3.27 2.65 -11.00
N GLY A 70 -2.84 3.73 -10.35
CA GLY A 70 -1.51 3.84 -9.73
C GLY A 70 -1.54 3.20 -8.34
N VAL A 71 -0.59 2.30 -8.05
CA VAL A 71 -0.56 1.58 -6.78
C VAL A 71 0.74 1.86 -6.03
N ALA A 72 0.62 2.30 -4.78
CA ALA A 72 1.73 2.44 -3.85
C ALA A 72 1.59 1.43 -2.70
N ILE A 73 2.70 0.76 -2.35
CA ILE A 73 2.75 -0.19 -1.23
C ILE A 73 3.76 0.31 -0.21
N THR A 74 3.30 0.65 0.99
CA THR A 74 4.11 1.25 2.03
C THR A 74 4.22 0.36 3.28
N SER A 75 5.20 0.66 4.13
CA SER A 75 5.30 0.04 5.45
C SER A 75 4.26 0.65 6.41
N THR A 76 4.11 0.04 7.58
CA THR A 76 3.29 0.59 8.68
C THR A 76 3.93 1.81 9.33
N GLY A 77 3.18 2.53 10.15
CA GLY A 77 3.65 3.63 10.99
C GLY A 77 4.34 4.74 10.18
N PRO A 78 5.66 4.94 10.37
CA PRO A 78 6.42 5.96 9.65
C PRO A 78 6.29 5.87 8.14
N GLY A 79 6.21 4.65 7.57
CA GLY A 79 6.02 4.47 6.13
C GLY A 79 4.68 5.00 5.64
N THR A 80 3.62 4.80 6.43
CA THR A 80 2.29 5.35 6.13
C THR A 80 2.29 6.87 6.24
N THR A 81 2.83 7.41 7.34
CA THR A 81 2.85 8.88 7.56
C THR A 81 3.71 9.59 6.52
N ASN A 82 4.84 9.01 6.12
CA ASN A 82 5.67 9.54 5.03
C ASN A 82 4.93 9.61 3.70
N ALA A 83 4.02 8.67 3.44
CA ALA A 83 3.26 8.61 2.19
C ALA A 83 2.12 9.64 2.12
N MET A 84 1.67 10.18 3.25
CA MET A 84 0.48 11.03 3.36
C MET A 84 0.52 12.25 2.43
N THR A 85 1.66 12.94 2.33
CA THR A 85 1.77 14.12 1.45
C THR A 85 1.45 13.78 0.00
N GLY A 86 1.96 12.66 -0.51
CA GLY A 86 1.63 12.19 -1.86
C GLY A 86 0.17 11.80 -2.01
N LEU A 87 -0.40 11.20 -0.98
CA LEU A 87 -1.80 10.80 -0.98
C LEU A 87 -2.75 12.02 -0.98
N PHE A 88 -2.42 13.07 -0.24
CA PHE A 88 -3.13 14.36 -0.30
C PHE A 88 -3.12 14.94 -1.70
N GLU A 89 -1.95 15.02 -2.35
CA GLU A 89 -1.83 15.54 -3.71
C GLU A 89 -2.69 14.74 -4.69
N ALA A 90 -2.60 13.41 -4.65
CA ALA A 90 -3.41 12.54 -5.49
C ALA A 90 -4.92 12.72 -5.24
N GLY A 91 -5.32 12.90 -3.96
CA GLY A 91 -6.69 13.16 -3.57
C GLY A 91 -7.23 14.48 -4.12
N PHE A 92 -6.50 15.58 -3.96
CA PHE A 92 -6.89 16.89 -4.51
C PHE A 92 -6.96 16.89 -6.03
N ALA A 93 -6.08 16.14 -6.68
CA ALA A 93 -6.07 15.98 -8.13
C ALA A 93 -7.12 14.98 -8.65
N SER A 94 -7.85 14.31 -7.76
CA SER A 94 -8.80 13.22 -8.10
C SER A 94 -8.15 12.13 -8.95
N SER A 95 -6.88 11.84 -8.70
CA SER A 95 -6.12 10.80 -9.39
C SER A 95 -6.52 9.41 -8.91
N LYS A 96 -6.46 8.43 -9.81
CA LYS A 96 -6.76 7.03 -9.50
C LYS A 96 -5.58 6.38 -8.79
N VAL A 97 -5.43 6.63 -7.49
CA VAL A 97 -4.35 6.07 -6.68
C VAL A 97 -4.91 5.16 -5.59
N LEU A 98 -4.33 3.97 -5.48
CA LEU A 98 -4.53 3.04 -4.39
C LEU A 98 -3.25 2.98 -3.56
N MET A 99 -3.34 3.32 -2.27
CA MET A 99 -2.27 3.10 -1.32
C MET A 99 -2.60 1.90 -0.44
N ILE A 100 -1.69 0.93 -0.42
CA ILE A 100 -1.76 -0.25 0.45
C ILE A 100 -0.67 -0.09 1.50
N THR A 101 -1.03 -0.11 2.76
CA THR A 101 -0.07 0.01 3.86
C THR A 101 -0.12 -1.21 4.77
N GLY A 102 1.05 -1.68 5.20
CA GLY A 102 1.14 -2.72 6.20
C GLY A 102 0.66 -2.25 7.58
N GLN A 103 0.34 -3.19 8.44
CA GLN A 103 0.06 -2.96 9.85
C GLN A 103 0.83 -3.99 10.69
N VAL A 104 1.01 -3.71 11.97
CA VAL A 104 1.62 -4.66 12.91
C VAL A 104 0.78 -5.93 13.01
N GLU A 105 1.41 -7.02 13.39
CA GLU A 105 0.76 -8.31 13.54
C GLU A 105 -0.46 -8.23 14.46
N SER A 106 -1.54 -8.93 14.11
CA SER A 106 -2.81 -8.92 14.84
C SER A 106 -2.67 -9.27 16.33
N LEU A 107 -1.65 -10.06 16.67
CA LEU A 107 -1.33 -10.40 18.06
C LEU A 107 -0.88 -9.19 18.89
N HIS A 108 -0.39 -8.16 18.28
CA HIS A 108 0.16 -6.96 18.92
C HIS A 108 -0.76 -5.74 18.79
N TYR A 109 -1.64 -5.74 17.81
CA TYR A 109 -2.51 -4.61 17.49
C TYR A 109 -3.40 -4.22 18.69
N GLY A 110 -3.41 -2.93 19.02
CA GLY A 110 -4.25 -2.36 20.08
C GLY A 110 -3.84 -2.73 21.52
N LYS A 111 -2.68 -3.34 21.73
CA LYS A 111 -2.22 -3.73 23.07
C LYS A 111 -1.37 -2.69 23.80
N GLY A 112 -1.10 -1.55 23.16
CA GLY A 112 -0.33 -0.44 23.75
C GLY A 112 1.09 -0.83 24.19
N LYS A 113 1.67 -1.87 23.58
CA LYS A 113 2.98 -2.41 23.98
C LYS A 113 4.16 -1.79 23.23
N GLY A 114 3.92 -0.76 22.41
CA GLY A 114 4.96 -0.08 21.67
C GLY A 114 5.73 -1.00 20.72
N VAL A 115 5.00 -1.83 19.97
CA VAL A 115 5.61 -2.67 18.93
C VAL A 115 6.20 -1.77 17.85
N LEU A 116 7.34 -2.17 17.31
CA LEU A 116 8.05 -1.41 16.28
C LEU A 116 7.12 -0.96 15.15
N HIS A 117 7.05 0.34 14.92
CA HIS A 117 6.22 0.99 13.91
C HIS A 117 4.70 0.88 14.16
N GLU A 118 4.26 0.50 15.36
CA GLU A 118 2.83 0.57 15.71
C GLU A 118 2.37 2.03 15.70
N ALA A 119 1.35 2.32 14.89
CA ALA A 119 0.65 3.60 14.89
C ALA A 119 -0.81 3.33 15.22
N GLU A 120 -1.17 3.38 16.50
CA GLU A 120 -2.52 3.05 16.99
C GLU A 120 -3.64 3.83 16.28
N ASN A 121 -3.34 5.05 15.86
CA ASN A 121 -4.29 5.95 15.20
C ASN A 121 -4.15 6.00 13.67
N GLN A 122 -3.34 5.11 13.08
CA GLN A 122 -3.09 5.13 11.63
C GLN A 122 -4.38 5.04 10.82
N LEU A 123 -5.26 4.11 11.19
CA LEU A 123 -6.58 3.97 10.55
C LEU A 123 -7.44 5.21 10.75
N THR A 124 -7.46 5.77 11.96
CA THR A 124 -8.23 6.97 12.28
C THR A 124 -7.75 8.16 11.46
N MET A 125 -6.44 8.36 11.32
CA MET A 125 -5.86 9.42 10.48
C MET A 125 -6.28 9.28 9.02
N LEU A 126 -6.21 8.07 8.46
CA LEU A 126 -6.59 7.80 7.07
C LEU A 126 -8.09 7.97 6.83
N MET A 127 -8.93 7.63 7.81
CA MET A 127 -10.39 7.77 7.72
C MET A 127 -10.87 9.21 7.92
N GLN A 128 -10.20 10.02 8.74
CA GLN A 128 -10.56 11.41 8.97
C GLN A 128 -10.37 12.31 7.75
N GLU A 129 -9.42 11.97 6.89
CA GLU A 129 -9.02 12.83 5.79
C GLU A 129 -9.95 12.80 4.57
N ARG A 130 -11.03 12.01 4.58
CA ARG A 130 -12.00 11.91 3.45
C ARG A 130 -11.32 11.91 2.08
N LEU A 131 -10.17 11.26 2.00
CA LEU A 131 -9.40 11.21 0.76
C LEU A 131 -10.22 10.49 -0.31
N SER A 132 -10.38 11.10 -1.46
CA SER A 132 -11.04 10.50 -2.63
C SER A 132 -10.23 9.30 -3.20
N GLY A 133 -9.02 9.08 -2.69
CA GLY A 133 -8.22 7.88 -2.94
C GLY A 133 -8.61 6.73 -1.99
N VAL A 134 -8.51 5.50 -2.46
CA VAL A 134 -8.74 4.32 -1.62
C VAL A 134 -7.44 3.97 -0.91
N CYS A 135 -7.46 3.99 0.43
CA CYS A 135 -6.38 3.45 1.25
C CYS A 135 -6.85 2.15 1.90
N ILE A 136 -6.07 1.09 1.75
CA ILE A 136 -6.35 -0.21 2.35
C ILE A 136 -5.25 -0.52 3.36
N LEU A 137 -5.65 -0.79 4.60
CA LEU A 137 -4.80 -1.34 5.63
C LEU A 137 -4.86 -2.88 5.55
N ILE A 138 -3.72 -3.53 5.56
CA ILE A 138 -3.61 -4.99 5.55
C ILE A 138 -2.72 -5.44 6.70
#